data_4101b9965abc678167e7988a9fca5c3a
#
_entry.id   4101b9965abc678167e7988a9fca5c3a
#
_cell.length_a   1.000
_cell.length_b   1.000
_cell.length_c   1.000
_cell.angle_alpha   90.00
_cell.angle_beta   90.00
_cell.angle_gamma   90.00
#
_symmetry.space_group_name_H-M   'P 1'
#
loop_
_entity.id
_entity.type
_entity.pdbx_description
1 polymer ?
#
loop_
_entity_poly.entity_id
_entity_poly.type
_entity_poly.pdbx_seq_one_letter_code
_entity_poly.pdbx_strand_id
1 'polypeptide(L)'
;MKILELNDLKKEAKVFCEFMKKENHPSLIGVTDGKAVGTYVEHRFQNYLNSKYILDVGSSAKGIDLPGDNIMTDIKVTSITQPQSSCPFKNARQKIFGLGYNLLVFVYEKYDTADTCSLDFKYCAFIEKNRTADYTITKRLRQMVDDDANKDDIIGFLVDRNVPGDEIVYNDLADEILANKPHQGLSLIHI
;
A
#
# COMPACT_ATOMS: atom_id res chain seq x y z
N MET A 1 -4.27 -19.01 20.91
CA MET A 1 -3.75 -18.02 19.95
C MET A 1 -4.33 -16.67 20.35
N LYS A 2 -3.55 -15.59 20.26
CA LYS A 2 -4.04 -14.22 20.52
C LYS A 2 -4.54 -13.58 19.22
N ILE A 3 -5.39 -12.55 19.36
CA ILE A 3 -5.82 -11.74 18.20
C ILE A 3 -4.60 -10.99 17.67
N LEU A 4 -4.48 -10.88 16.35
CA LEU A 4 -3.42 -10.11 15.70
C LEU A 4 -3.65 -8.61 15.89
N GLU A 5 -2.63 -7.92 16.41
CA GLU A 5 -2.61 -6.47 16.55
C GLU A 5 -1.62 -5.82 15.58
N LEU A 6 -1.76 -4.51 15.33
CA LEU A 6 -0.94 -3.79 14.37
C LEU A 6 0.57 -3.87 14.64
N ASN A 7 0.96 -3.80 15.91
CA ASN A 7 2.36 -3.92 16.31
C ASN A 7 2.91 -5.33 16.08
N ASP A 8 2.09 -6.35 16.32
CA ASP A 8 2.44 -7.75 16.01
C ASP A 8 2.61 -7.92 14.48
N LEU A 9 1.67 -7.41 13.69
CA LEU A 9 1.76 -7.45 12.22
C LEU A 9 3.07 -6.85 11.71
N LYS A 10 3.44 -5.64 12.17
CA LYS A 10 4.69 -4.96 11.80
C LYS A 10 5.93 -5.79 12.18
N LYS A 11 5.92 -6.44 13.33
CA LYS A 11 7.01 -7.30 13.80
C LYS A 11 7.10 -8.60 13.00
N GLU A 12 5.97 -9.28 12.84
CA GLU A 12 5.90 -10.56 12.14
C GLU A 12 6.25 -10.42 10.64
N ALA A 13 5.92 -9.29 10.02
CA ALA A 13 6.30 -9.03 8.63
C ALA A 13 7.83 -9.06 8.44
N LYS A 14 8.59 -8.47 9.37
CA LYS A 14 10.06 -8.50 9.32
C LYS A 14 10.61 -9.91 9.56
N VAL A 15 10.05 -10.64 10.53
CA VAL A 15 10.44 -12.02 10.81
C VAL A 15 10.14 -12.93 9.62
N PHE A 16 9.00 -12.73 8.97
CA PHE A 16 8.60 -13.45 7.76
C PHE A 16 9.60 -13.23 6.60
N CYS A 17 10.07 -12.00 6.38
CA CYS A 17 11.08 -11.72 5.36
C CYS A 17 12.36 -12.54 5.59
N GLU A 18 12.85 -12.59 6.84
CA GLU A 18 14.04 -13.37 7.18
C GLU A 18 13.81 -14.89 7.08
N PHE A 19 12.60 -15.33 7.34
CA PHE A 19 12.21 -16.73 7.15
C PHE A 19 12.19 -17.10 5.67
N MET A 20 11.49 -16.32 4.84
CA MET A 20 11.37 -16.56 3.40
C MET A 20 12.72 -16.52 2.68
N LYS A 21 13.63 -15.63 3.08
CA LYS A 21 14.97 -15.51 2.50
C LYS A 21 15.80 -16.78 2.63
N LYS A 22 15.54 -17.59 3.64
CA LYS A 22 16.29 -18.85 3.92
C LYS A 22 15.70 -20.07 3.22
N GLU A 23 14.49 -19.93 2.67
CA GLU A 23 13.80 -21.05 2.01
C GLU A 23 14.11 -21.09 0.51
N ASN A 24 14.03 -22.30 -0.04
CA ASN A 24 13.91 -22.51 -1.48
C ASN A 24 12.43 -22.46 -1.88
N HIS A 25 12.13 -21.79 -2.99
CA HIS A 25 10.78 -21.64 -3.53
C HIS A 25 10.61 -22.34 -4.89
N PRO A 26 10.59 -23.67 -4.95
CA PRO A 26 10.63 -24.41 -6.22
C PRO A 26 9.49 -24.05 -7.18
N SER A 27 8.31 -23.72 -6.64
CA SER A 27 7.14 -23.31 -7.44
C SER A 27 7.31 -21.97 -8.18
N LEU A 28 8.34 -21.22 -7.83
CA LEU A 28 8.65 -19.95 -8.48
C LEU A 28 9.82 -20.02 -9.46
N ILE A 29 10.46 -21.19 -9.63
CA ILE A 29 11.54 -21.37 -10.61
C ILE A 29 11.04 -21.02 -12.02
N GLY A 30 11.72 -20.09 -12.70
CA GLY A 30 11.35 -19.62 -14.04
C GLY A 30 10.11 -18.72 -14.11
N VAL A 31 9.43 -18.45 -12.99
CA VAL A 31 8.27 -17.54 -12.97
C VAL A 31 8.76 -16.10 -13.04
N THR A 32 8.41 -15.40 -14.14
CA THR A 32 8.74 -13.99 -14.37
C THR A 32 7.56 -13.04 -14.12
N ASP A 33 6.35 -13.58 -13.97
CA ASP A 33 5.15 -12.79 -13.68
C ASP A 33 5.15 -12.30 -12.22
N GLY A 34 5.28 -10.98 -12.05
CA GLY A 34 5.26 -10.33 -10.75
C GLY A 34 3.96 -10.53 -9.96
N LYS A 35 2.82 -10.70 -10.65
CA LYS A 35 1.55 -11.00 -10.01
C LYS A 35 1.54 -12.40 -9.38
N ALA A 36 2.08 -13.40 -10.09
CA ALA A 36 2.18 -14.75 -9.57
C ALA A 36 3.09 -14.83 -8.34
N VAL A 37 4.26 -14.15 -8.37
CA VAL A 37 5.15 -14.04 -7.21
C VAL A 37 4.46 -13.30 -6.07
N GLY A 38 3.76 -12.21 -6.37
CA GLY A 38 3.01 -11.44 -5.38
C GLY A 38 1.98 -12.27 -4.63
N THR A 39 1.12 -12.97 -5.37
CA THR A 39 0.10 -13.87 -4.80
C THR A 39 0.72 -14.99 -3.95
N TYR A 40 1.84 -15.56 -4.41
CA TYR A 40 2.56 -16.57 -3.64
C TYR A 40 3.03 -16.03 -2.28
N VAL A 41 3.69 -14.86 -2.26
CA VAL A 41 4.19 -14.24 -1.03
C VAL A 41 3.05 -13.85 -0.09
N GLU A 42 1.98 -13.26 -0.62
CA GLU A 42 0.79 -12.88 0.12
C GLU A 42 0.16 -14.10 0.84
N HIS A 43 -0.12 -15.19 0.10
CA HIS A 43 -0.68 -16.40 0.69
C HIS A 43 0.25 -17.04 1.73
N ARG A 44 1.56 -17.03 1.47
CA ARG A 44 2.55 -17.54 2.44
C ARG A 44 2.52 -16.72 3.73
N PHE A 45 2.43 -15.40 3.62
CA PHE A 45 2.35 -14.52 4.79
C PHE A 45 1.04 -14.67 5.55
N GLN A 46 -0.09 -14.76 4.87
CA GLN A 46 -1.38 -15.03 5.49
C GLN A 46 -1.38 -16.37 6.25
N ASN A 47 -0.85 -17.44 5.65
CA ASN A 47 -0.72 -18.74 6.29
C ASN A 47 0.22 -18.69 7.50
N TYR A 48 1.34 -17.97 7.39
CA TYR A 48 2.28 -17.75 8.49
C TYR A 48 1.61 -17.03 9.67
N LEU A 49 0.82 -16.00 9.43
CA LEU A 49 0.08 -15.29 10.47
C LEU A 49 -1.01 -16.19 11.08
N ASN A 50 -1.77 -16.91 10.26
CA ASN A 50 -2.82 -17.83 10.72
C ASN A 50 -2.30 -18.97 11.60
N SER A 51 -1.02 -19.36 11.46
CA SER A 51 -0.39 -20.37 12.33
C SER A 51 -0.12 -19.85 13.74
N LYS A 52 -0.14 -18.53 13.98
CA LYS A 52 0.25 -17.87 15.21
C LYS A 52 -0.88 -17.08 15.89
N TYR A 53 -1.77 -16.52 15.09
CA TYR A 53 -2.76 -15.53 15.50
C TYR A 53 -4.16 -15.90 15.06
N ILE A 54 -5.15 -15.35 15.77
CA ILE A 54 -6.54 -15.28 15.32
C ILE A 54 -6.66 -14.01 14.51
N LEU A 55 -7.01 -14.13 13.23
CA LEU A 55 -7.22 -12.99 12.32
C LEU A 55 -8.25 -13.32 11.26
N ASP A 56 -8.91 -12.29 10.76
CA ASP A 56 -9.76 -12.39 9.58
C ASP A 56 -8.88 -12.19 8.33
N VAL A 57 -8.93 -13.15 7.43
CA VAL A 57 -8.29 -13.05 6.10
C VAL A 57 -9.35 -12.64 5.10
N GLY A 58 -9.08 -11.57 4.37
CA GLY A 58 -9.96 -11.07 3.33
C GLY A 58 -10.05 -12.05 2.16
N SER A 59 -11.23 -12.16 1.58
CA SER A 59 -11.32 -12.71 0.23
C SER A 59 -10.99 -11.59 -0.78
N SER A 60 -10.45 -11.95 -1.94
CA SER A 60 -10.19 -11.01 -3.05
C SER A 60 -11.41 -10.16 -3.44
N ALA A 61 -12.62 -10.62 -3.09
CA ALA A 61 -13.86 -9.87 -3.26
C ALA A 61 -14.03 -8.67 -2.30
N LYS A 62 -13.36 -8.68 -1.14
CA LYS A 62 -13.40 -7.58 -0.17
C LYS A 62 -12.34 -6.50 -0.42
N GLY A 63 -11.36 -6.77 -1.28
CA GLY A 63 -10.34 -5.81 -1.72
C GLY A 63 -9.34 -5.36 -0.65
N ILE A 64 -9.28 -6.04 0.51
CA ILE A 64 -8.31 -5.82 1.59
C ILE A 64 -7.93 -7.20 2.14
N ASP A 65 -6.63 -7.49 2.21
CA ASP A 65 -6.11 -8.80 2.57
C ASP A 65 -6.30 -9.15 4.04
N LEU A 66 -6.16 -8.16 4.91
CA LEU A 66 -6.32 -8.26 6.35
C LEU A 66 -7.37 -7.23 6.82
N PRO A 67 -8.68 -7.57 6.74
CA PRO A 67 -9.78 -6.64 6.93
C PRO A 67 -10.14 -6.35 8.40
N GLY A 68 -9.49 -6.99 9.38
CA GLY A 68 -9.78 -6.77 10.79
C GLY A 68 -9.69 -5.29 11.18
N ASP A 69 -10.67 -4.77 11.93
CA ASP A 69 -10.79 -3.34 12.27
C ASP A 69 -9.53 -2.75 12.90
N ASN A 70 -8.81 -3.55 13.68
CA ASN A 70 -7.56 -3.12 14.35
C ASN A 70 -6.37 -3.04 13.43
N ILE A 71 -6.37 -3.75 12.29
CA ILE A 71 -5.23 -3.85 11.38
C ILE A 71 -5.52 -3.28 10.00
N MET A 72 -6.69 -3.49 9.45
CA MET A 72 -7.19 -2.97 8.16
C MET A 72 -6.05 -2.68 7.18
N THR A 73 -5.37 -3.75 6.74
CA THR A 73 -4.12 -3.66 5.99
C THR A 73 -4.19 -4.49 4.71
N ASP A 74 -3.80 -3.88 3.61
CA ASP A 74 -3.63 -4.53 2.31
C ASP A 74 -2.15 -4.84 2.06
N ILE A 75 -1.84 -6.02 1.51
CA ILE A 75 -0.49 -6.47 1.27
C ILE A 75 -0.11 -6.14 -0.18
N LYS A 76 1.04 -5.54 -0.35
CA LYS A 76 1.62 -5.28 -1.67
C LYS A 76 2.99 -5.93 -1.76
N VAL A 77 3.19 -6.67 -2.83
CA VAL A 77 4.46 -7.34 -3.10
C VAL A 77 4.97 -6.86 -4.46
N THR A 78 6.19 -6.38 -4.51
CA THR A 78 6.77 -5.84 -5.74
C THR A 78 8.24 -6.21 -5.90
N SER A 79 8.67 -6.40 -7.14
CA SER A 79 10.10 -6.57 -7.44
C SER A 79 10.84 -5.23 -7.35
N ILE A 80 12.07 -5.25 -6.86
CA ILE A 80 12.92 -4.06 -6.86
C ILE A 80 13.37 -3.65 -8.27
N THR A 81 13.46 -4.61 -9.19
CA THR A 81 13.89 -4.36 -10.57
C THR A 81 12.78 -3.82 -11.46
N GLN A 82 11.52 -4.11 -11.13
CA GLN A 82 10.33 -3.62 -11.82
C GLN A 82 9.25 -3.26 -10.80
N PRO A 83 9.45 -2.18 -10.04
CA PRO A 83 8.49 -1.80 -9.03
C PRO A 83 7.17 -1.38 -9.69
N GLN A 84 6.10 -2.08 -9.35
CA GLN A 84 4.75 -1.75 -9.78
C GLN A 84 3.99 -1.14 -8.62
N SER A 85 3.53 0.09 -8.80
CA SER A 85 2.70 0.77 -7.83
C SER A 85 1.26 0.81 -8.34
N SER A 86 0.52 -0.25 -8.09
CA SER A 86 -0.92 -0.23 -8.31
C SER A 86 -1.65 0.03 -6.99
N CYS A 87 -1.82 1.29 -6.65
CA CYS A 87 -2.82 1.70 -5.67
C CYS A 87 -3.94 2.38 -6.47
N PRO A 88 -4.94 1.64 -6.96
CA PRO A 88 -6.02 2.22 -7.71
C PRO A 88 -6.91 3.02 -6.76
N PHE A 89 -6.77 4.33 -6.79
CA PHE A 89 -7.70 5.21 -6.10
C PHE A 89 -9.08 5.10 -6.75
N LYS A 90 -10.10 4.76 -5.98
CA LYS A 90 -11.47 4.61 -6.48
C LYS A 90 -12.15 5.96 -6.76
N ASN A 91 -11.69 7.01 -6.11
CA ASN A 91 -12.25 8.36 -6.22
C ASN A 91 -11.23 9.44 -5.83
N ALA A 92 -11.60 10.69 -6.04
CA ALA A 92 -10.79 11.86 -5.70
C ALA A 92 -10.38 11.91 -4.22
N ARG A 93 -11.32 11.59 -3.33
CA ARG A 93 -11.07 11.65 -1.89
C ARG A 93 -9.97 10.69 -1.46
N GLN A 94 -9.97 9.45 -1.98
CA GLN A 94 -8.89 8.50 -1.73
C GLN A 94 -7.53 9.00 -2.25
N LYS A 95 -7.53 9.67 -3.40
CA LYS A 95 -6.32 10.23 -4.00
C LYS A 95 -5.69 11.34 -3.14
N ILE A 96 -6.52 12.07 -2.37
CA ILE A 96 -6.10 13.22 -1.54
C ILE A 96 -5.88 12.81 -0.07
N PHE A 97 -6.78 12.03 0.51
CA PHE A 97 -6.78 11.69 1.93
C PHE A 97 -6.34 10.24 2.24
N GLY A 98 -6.03 9.45 1.20
CA GLY A 98 -5.57 8.08 1.31
C GLY A 98 -6.66 7.04 1.10
N LEU A 99 -6.22 5.79 0.97
CA LEU A 99 -7.06 4.65 0.61
C LEU A 99 -8.09 4.27 1.69
N GLY A 100 -7.90 4.74 2.93
CA GLY A 100 -8.74 4.37 4.07
C GLY A 100 -8.25 3.13 4.83
N TYR A 101 -7.20 2.45 4.33
CA TYR A 101 -6.55 1.30 4.94
C TYR A 101 -5.03 1.42 4.85
N ASN A 102 -4.33 0.65 5.69
CA ASN A 102 -2.87 0.62 5.70
C ASN A 102 -2.33 -0.23 4.54
N LEU A 103 -1.08 0.00 4.16
CA LEU A 103 -0.36 -0.87 3.23
C LEU A 103 0.84 -1.50 3.93
N LEU A 104 1.00 -2.82 3.73
CA LEU A 104 2.22 -3.54 4.05
C LEU A 104 2.91 -3.91 2.74
N VAL A 105 4.08 -3.33 2.51
CA VAL A 105 4.79 -3.46 1.23
C VAL A 105 6.02 -4.33 1.42
N PHE A 106 6.08 -5.45 0.68
CA PHE A 106 7.24 -6.30 0.55
C PHE A 106 7.94 -6.00 -0.78
N VAL A 107 9.20 -5.61 -0.73
CA VAL A 107 10.04 -5.40 -1.92
C VAL A 107 11.09 -6.48 -1.99
N TYR A 108 11.04 -7.30 -3.03
CA TYR A 108 11.91 -8.45 -3.19
C TYR A 108 12.81 -8.34 -4.42
N GLU A 109 13.92 -9.04 -4.36
CA GLU A 109 14.73 -9.43 -5.49
C GLU A 109 14.71 -10.96 -5.60
N LYS A 110 14.45 -11.48 -6.80
CA LYS A 110 14.32 -12.93 -7.06
C LYS A 110 15.55 -13.43 -7.78
N TYR A 111 16.08 -14.55 -7.32
CA TYR A 111 17.22 -15.21 -7.93
C TYR A 111 16.87 -16.67 -8.24
N ASP A 112 16.99 -17.04 -9.51
CA ASP A 112 16.75 -18.40 -10.01
C ASP A 112 18.07 -19.06 -10.43
N THR A 113 18.14 -20.35 -10.13
CA THR A 113 19.05 -21.30 -10.77
C THR A 113 18.22 -22.36 -11.48
N ALA A 114 18.86 -23.41 -12.04
CA ALA A 114 18.13 -24.54 -12.62
C ALA A 114 17.26 -25.28 -11.60
N ASP A 115 17.69 -25.34 -10.34
CA ASP A 115 17.07 -26.19 -9.31
C ASP A 115 16.54 -25.38 -8.10
N THR A 116 16.84 -24.09 -8.00
CA THR A 116 16.49 -23.29 -6.84
C THR A 116 15.92 -21.92 -7.23
N CYS A 117 15.03 -21.43 -6.40
CA CYS A 117 14.57 -20.04 -6.43
C CYS A 117 14.63 -19.47 -5.02
N SER A 118 15.25 -18.30 -4.87
CA SER A 118 15.28 -17.55 -3.61
C SER A 118 14.66 -16.18 -3.77
N LEU A 119 14.04 -15.70 -2.68
CA LEU A 119 13.47 -14.35 -2.58
C LEU A 119 14.25 -13.58 -1.52
N ASP A 120 15.01 -12.58 -1.93
CA ASP A 120 15.70 -11.67 -1.01
C ASP A 120 14.86 -10.40 -0.81
N PHE A 121 14.22 -10.27 0.36
CA PHE A 121 13.42 -9.10 0.69
C PHE A 121 14.32 -7.92 1.07
N LYS A 122 14.42 -6.95 0.17
CA LYS A 122 15.24 -5.74 0.36
C LYS A 122 14.57 -4.76 1.33
N TYR A 123 13.24 -4.66 1.25
CA TYR A 123 12.48 -3.76 2.11
C TYR A 123 11.17 -4.42 2.55
N CYS A 124 10.79 -4.10 3.79
CA CYS A 124 9.49 -4.39 4.37
C CYS A 124 8.98 -3.09 5.01
N ALA A 125 8.06 -2.41 4.36
CA ALA A 125 7.57 -1.11 4.76
C ALA A 125 6.09 -1.17 5.15
N PHE A 126 5.74 -0.51 6.26
CA PHE A 126 4.36 -0.32 6.68
C PHE A 126 3.98 1.14 6.47
N ILE A 127 2.94 1.39 5.67
CA ILE A 127 2.43 2.71 5.34
C ILE A 127 1.07 2.88 6.01
N GLU A 128 0.97 3.83 6.90
CA GLU A 128 -0.28 4.13 7.61
C GLU A 128 -1.31 4.73 6.65
N LYS A 129 -2.59 4.44 6.89
CA LYS A 129 -3.72 4.80 6.02
C LYS A 129 -3.77 6.27 5.62
N ASN A 130 -3.35 7.17 6.51
CA ASN A 130 -3.30 8.61 6.24
C ASN A 130 -2.16 9.03 5.30
N ARG A 131 -1.21 8.12 5.01
CA ARG A 131 -0.09 8.35 4.09
C ARG A 131 -0.21 7.56 2.78
N THR A 132 -1.32 6.86 2.56
CA THR A 132 -1.57 6.08 1.35
C THR A 132 -2.15 6.91 0.19
N ALA A 133 -2.18 8.23 0.31
CA ALA A 133 -2.60 9.17 -0.72
C ALA A 133 -1.57 9.32 -1.86
N ASP A 134 -1.97 10.00 -2.93
CA ASP A 134 -1.08 10.35 -4.03
C ASP A 134 -0.01 11.35 -3.57
N TYR A 135 1.26 10.98 -3.73
CA TYR A 135 2.39 11.82 -3.31
C TYR A 135 2.40 13.19 -4.01
N THR A 136 2.25 13.19 -5.33
CA THR A 136 2.39 14.42 -6.14
C THR A 136 1.24 15.40 -5.86
N ILE A 137 0.03 14.88 -5.80
CA ILE A 137 -1.17 15.67 -5.50
C ILE A 137 -1.08 16.26 -4.10
N THR A 138 -0.81 15.42 -3.09
CA THR A 138 -0.77 15.88 -1.71
C THR A 138 0.39 16.83 -1.44
N LYS A 139 1.56 16.63 -2.07
CA LYS A 139 2.69 17.57 -1.96
C LYS A 139 2.29 18.97 -2.40
N ARG A 140 1.61 19.07 -3.55
CA ARG A 140 1.22 20.39 -4.08
C ARG A 140 0.07 21.02 -3.28
N LEU A 141 -0.95 20.23 -2.93
CA LEU A 141 -2.06 20.74 -2.11
C LEU A 141 -1.57 21.27 -0.76
N ARG A 142 -0.66 20.54 -0.11
CA ARG A 142 -0.05 21.00 1.15
C ARG A 142 0.68 22.33 0.99
N GLN A 143 1.46 22.49 -0.09
CA GLN A 143 2.12 23.74 -0.40
C GLN A 143 1.10 24.88 -0.63
N MET A 144 0.04 24.63 -1.41
CA MET A 144 -1.00 25.61 -1.67
C MET A 144 -1.68 26.09 -0.38
N VAL A 145 -2.00 25.16 0.54
CA VAL A 145 -2.56 25.51 1.86
C VAL A 145 -1.56 26.32 2.69
N ASP A 146 -0.26 25.99 2.63
CA ASP A 146 0.78 26.77 3.34
C ASP A 146 0.99 28.16 2.75
N ASP A 147 0.70 28.34 1.46
CA ASP A 147 0.78 29.60 0.71
C ASP A 147 -0.55 30.39 0.74
N ASP A 148 -1.47 30.05 1.65
CA ASP A 148 -2.78 30.69 1.83
C ASP A 148 -3.67 30.70 0.56
N ALA A 149 -3.59 29.65 -0.26
CA ALA A 149 -4.44 29.48 -1.43
C ALA A 149 -5.92 29.48 -1.06
N ASN A 150 -6.74 30.12 -1.88
CA ASN A 150 -8.19 30.14 -1.70
C ASN A 150 -8.86 28.88 -2.31
N LYS A 151 -10.18 28.77 -2.14
CA LYS A 151 -10.98 27.64 -2.62
C LYS A 151 -10.90 27.47 -4.14
N ASP A 152 -10.98 28.56 -4.90
CA ASP A 152 -10.95 28.53 -6.36
C ASP A 152 -9.58 28.06 -6.88
N ASP A 153 -8.48 28.44 -6.22
CA ASP A 153 -7.14 27.95 -6.53
C ASP A 153 -7.06 26.42 -6.36
N ILE A 154 -7.63 25.89 -5.26
CA ILE A 154 -7.66 24.43 -5.01
C ILE A 154 -8.51 23.74 -6.08
N ILE A 155 -9.71 24.23 -6.40
CA ILE A 155 -10.56 23.66 -7.44
C ILE A 155 -9.84 23.68 -8.77
N GLY A 156 -9.24 24.80 -9.19
CA GLY A 156 -8.47 24.92 -10.42
C GLY A 156 -7.37 23.86 -10.49
N PHE A 157 -6.62 23.66 -9.42
CA PHE A 157 -5.59 22.61 -9.35
C PHE A 157 -6.16 21.19 -9.51
N LEU A 158 -7.29 20.87 -8.87
CA LEU A 158 -7.92 19.55 -8.99
C LEU A 158 -8.37 19.27 -10.43
N VAL A 159 -8.94 20.27 -11.10
CA VAL A 159 -9.33 20.20 -12.52
C VAL A 159 -8.12 20.00 -13.42
N ASP A 160 -7.08 20.82 -13.27
CA ASP A 160 -5.85 20.76 -14.09
C ASP A 160 -5.13 19.41 -13.96
N ARG A 161 -5.26 18.74 -12.82
CA ARG A 161 -4.68 17.43 -12.55
C ARG A 161 -5.58 16.27 -12.91
N ASN A 162 -6.73 16.52 -13.55
CA ASN A 162 -7.72 15.50 -13.90
C ASN A 162 -8.02 14.57 -12.71
N VAL A 163 -8.19 15.15 -11.51
CA VAL A 163 -8.61 14.36 -10.34
C VAL A 163 -10.03 13.90 -10.59
N PRO A 164 -10.39 12.61 -10.40
CA PRO A 164 -11.72 12.11 -10.70
C PRO A 164 -12.81 12.82 -9.87
N GLY A 165 -13.74 13.52 -10.51
CA GLY A 165 -14.83 14.23 -9.83
C GLY A 165 -15.57 15.19 -10.75
N ASP A 166 -16.65 15.72 -10.25
CA ASP A 166 -17.41 16.81 -10.85
C ASP A 166 -17.28 18.10 -10.00
N GLU A 167 -17.98 19.13 -10.40
CA GLU A 167 -17.96 20.43 -9.73
C GLU A 167 -18.38 20.33 -8.25
N ILE A 168 -19.36 19.50 -7.92
CA ILE A 168 -19.83 19.31 -6.53
C ILE A 168 -18.71 18.67 -5.70
N VAL A 169 -18.11 17.59 -6.22
CA VAL A 169 -17.01 16.87 -5.56
C VAL A 169 -15.81 17.79 -5.34
N TYR A 170 -15.47 18.64 -6.32
CA TYR A 170 -14.35 19.56 -6.17
C TYR A 170 -14.60 20.65 -5.13
N ASN A 171 -15.83 21.17 -5.06
CA ASN A 171 -16.24 22.13 -4.05
C ASN A 171 -16.11 21.57 -2.63
N ASP A 172 -16.67 20.36 -2.40
CA ASP A 172 -16.62 19.69 -1.11
C ASP A 172 -15.18 19.36 -0.69
N LEU A 173 -14.37 18.86 -1.64
CA LEU A 173 -12.97 18.54 -1.39
C LEU A 173 -12.13 19.78 -1.10
N ALA A 174 -12.38 20.89 -1.80
CA ALA A 174 -11.65 22.14 -1.54
C ALA A 174 -11.92 22.65 -0.13
N ASP A 175 -13.17 22.66 0.31
CA ASP A 175 -13.53 23.02 1.69
C ASP A 175 -12.87 22.05 2.70
N GLU A 176 -12.90 20.75 2.46
CA GLU A 176 -12.26 19.76 3.33
C GLU A 176 -10.73 19.96 3.39
N ILE A 177 -10.06 20.21 2.26
CA ILE A 177 -8.61 20.46 2.17
C ILE A 177 -8.19 21.69 2.95
N LEU A 178 -8.95 22.79 2.82
CA LEU A 178 -8.67 24.04 3.53
C LEU A 178 -8.91 23.90 5.04
N ALA A 179 -9.93 23.15 5.44
CA ALA A 179 -10.22 22.88 6.85
C ALA A 179 -9.23 21.87 7.46
N ASN A 180 -8.82 20.85 6.68
CA ASN A 180 -8.00 19.73 7.12
C ASN A 180 -6.90 19.46 6.10
N LYS A 181 -5.77 20.12 6.24
CA LYS A 181 -4.61 19.94 5.37
C LYS A 181 -4.26 18.44 5.23
N PRO A 182 -4.26 17.85 4.03
CA PRO A 182 -4.03 16.43 3.83
C PRO A 182 -2.62 16.03 4.28
N HIS A 183 -2.46 14.79 4.77
CA HIS A 183 -1.16 14.23 5.05
C HIS A 183 -0.37 14.02 3.74
N GLN A 184 0.96 14.14 3.83
CA GLN A 184 1.81 13.84 2.68
C GLN A 184 1.72 12.36 2.33
N GLY A 185 1.24 12.04 1.13
CA GLY A 185 1.27 10.68 0.59
C GLY A 185 2.69 10.15 0.41
N LEU A 186 2.83 8.83 0.36
CA LEU A 186 4.09 8.16 0.03
C LEU A 186 4.03 7.58 -1.38
N SER A 187 5.13 7.71 -2.11
CA SER A 187 5.36 6.97 -3.35
C SER A 187 6.24 5.77 -3.07
N LEU A 188 6.00 4.64 -3.75
CA LEU A 188 6.87 3.45 -3.65
C LEU A 188 8.32 3.75 -4.05
N ILE A 189 8.56 4.82 -4.83
CA ILE A 189 9.92 5.28 -5.17
C ILE A 189 10.68 5.81 -3.93
N HIS A 190 9.97 6.12 -2.85
CA HIS A 190 10.55 6.65 -1.61
C HIS A 190 10.68 5.59 -0.50
N ILE A 191 10.39 4.34 -0.80
CA ILE A 191 10.58 3.18 0.06
C ILE A 191 11.84 2.45 -0.37
#